data_9aca017559b6926832ab81f9b05e28b6
#
_entry.id   9aca017559b6926832ab81f9b05e28b6
#
_cell.length_a   1.000
_cell.length_b   1.000
_cell.length_c   1.000
_cell.angle_alpha   90.00
_cell.angle_beta   90.00
_cell.angle_gamma   90.00
#
_symmetry.space_group_name_H-M   'P 1'
#
loop_
_entity.id
_entity.type
_entity.pdbx_description
1 polymer ?
#
loop_
_entity_poly.entity_id
_entity_poly.type
_entity_poly.pdbx_seq_one_letter_code
_entity_poly.pdbx_strand_id
1 'polypeptide(L)'
;MPIRSNMRFSARAARRGALALVLPLALGMAAVTTAHAQSSLYDRLGGLKGITVVVDDFIDRLVANATLNQNPAIDAGRKSSPAPYLKFQVSQLVCEVTGGPCKYTGAAMKPSHAHLNISENEWNVMAGEFKKSLDKYKVPAAEQAALFEIVGKTKGDIVVRK
;
A
#
# COMPACT_ATOMS: atom_id res chain seq x y z
N MET A 1 -34.44 -97.18 22.38
CA MET A 1 -33.22 -97.94 22.78
C MET A 1 -32.01 -97.19 22.26
N PRO A 2 -30.96 -97.27 22.97
CA PRO A 2 -30.60 -96.63 24.25
C PRO A 2 -29.41 -95.68 24.10
N ILE A 3 -29.28 -94.78 25.02
CA ILE A 3 -28.34 -94.74 26.12
C ILE A 3 -26.93 -94.18 25.75
N ARG A 4 -26.57 -93.22 26.38
CA ARG A 4 -25.62 -92.80 27.47
C ARG A 4 -24.71 -91.70 26.97
N SER A 5 -24.71 -90.65 27.66
CA SER A 5 -24.05 -90.29 28.92
C SER A 5 -22.50 -90.15 28.81
N ASN A 6 -22.05 -89.03 29.11
CA ASN A 6 -21.06 -88.63 30.17
C ASN A 6 -20.35 -87.34 29.74
N MET A 7 -20.57 -86.32 30.43
CA MET A 7 -19.91 -85.82 31.65
C MET A 7 -18.37 -85.88 31.59
N ARG A 8 -17.71 -84.83 31.56
CA ARG A 8 -16.77 -84.31 32.59
C ARG A 8 -15.88 -83.20 32.08
N PHE A 9 -15.99 -82.16 32.78
CA PHE A 9 -15.01 -81.46 33.61
C PHE A 9 -13.86 -80.74 32.97
N SER A 10 -13.92 -79.47 33.23
CA SER A 10 -12.87 -78.68 33.87
C SER A 10 -11.65 -78.31 33.05
N ALA A 11 -11.51 -77.05 32.84
CA ALA A 11 -10.33 -76.33 33.36
C ALA A 11 -10.46 -74.82 33.11
N ARG A 12 -10.47 -74.06 34.15
CA ARG A 12 -10.23 -72.63 34.18
C ARG A 12 -8.83 -72.35 33.64
N ALA A 13 -8.76 -71.54 32.62
CA ALA A 13 -7.51 -70.83 32.35
C ALA A 13 -7.85 -69.35 32.20
N ALA A 14 -7.62 -68.62 33.27
CA ALA A 14 -7.63 -67.16 33.26
C ALA A 14 -6.45 -66.66 32.41
N ARG A 15 -6.72 -66.14 31.25
CA ARG A 15 -5.71 -65.33 30.53
C ARG A 15 -6.07 -63.86 30.67
N ARG A 16 -5.24 -63.19 31.48
CA ARG A 16 -5.17 -61.77 31.63
C ARG A 16 -4.79 -61.18 30.26
N GLY A 17 -5.75 -60.72 29.53
CA GLY A 17 -5.51 -59.92 28.35
C GLY A 17 -5.11 -58.50 28.76
N ALA A 18 -3.87 -58.17 28.58
CA ALA A 18 -3.38 -56.81 28.73
C ALA A 18 -4.00 -55.95 27.64
N LEU A 19 -4.86 -55.01 28.04
CA LEU A 19 -5.42 -53.99 27.16
C LEU A 19 -4.29 -53.01 26.87
N ALA A 20 -3.63 -53.15 25.74
CA ALA A 20 -2.65 -52.18 25.26
C ALA A 20 -3.43 -50.94 24.77
N LEU A 21 -3.40 -49.91 25.59
CA LEU A 21 -3.93 -48.59 25.23
C LEU A 21 -2.98 -47.98 24.20
N VAL A 22 -3.30 -48.09 22.91
CA VAL A 22 -2.58 -47.38 21.82
C VAL A 22 -3.10 -45.96 21.83
N LEU A 23 -2.34 -45.05 22.43
CA LEU A 23 -2.58 -43.62 22.35
C LEU A 23 -2.14 -43.17 20.96
N PRO A 24 -3.02 -42.60 20.09
CA PRO A 24 -2.58 -41.99 18.85
C PRO A 24 -1.87 -40.67 19.19
N LEU A 25 -0.56 -40.63 18.97
CA LEU A 25 0.24 -39.41 18.99
C LEU A 25 -0.17 -38.58 17.79
N ALA A 26 -1.18 -37.71 18.00
CA ALA A 26 -1.54 -36.70 16.98
C ALA A 26 -0.41 -35.69 16.90
N LEU A 27 0.48 -35.88 15.93
CA LEU A 27 1.47 -34.88 15.53
C LEU A 27 0.71 -33.72 14.93
N GLY A 28 0.38 -32.69 15.75
CA GLY A 28 -0.16 -31.44 15.30
C GLY A 28 0.87 -30.70 14.42
N MET A 29 0.75 -30.81 13.10
CA MET A 29 1.44 -29.92 12.19
C MET A 29 0.91 -28.51 12.44
N ALA A 30 1.62 -27.73 13.24
CA ALA A 30 1.42 -26.29 13.30
C ALA A 30 1.77 -25.73 11.91
N ALA A 31 0.75 -25.39 11.13
CA ALA A 31 0.93 -24.66 9.89
C ALA A 31 1.52 -23.29 10.27
N VAL A 32 2.81 -23.11 10.07
CA VAL A 32 3.47 -21.82 10.15
C VAL A 32 2.96 -21.01 8.97
N THR A 33 1.88 -20.25 9.18
CA THR A 33 1.45 -19.22 8.21
C THR A 33 2.52 -18.13 8.23
N THR A 34 3.44 -18.18 7.29
CA THR A 34 4.32 -17.05 6.99
C THR A 34 3.42 -15.91 6.53
N ALA A 35 3.12 -14.98 7.43
CA ALA A 35 2.54 -13.71 7.06
C ALA A 35 3.56 -13.04 6.13
N HIS A 36 3.32 -13.09 4.81
CA HIS A 36 4.05 -12.28 3.88
C HIS A 36 3.71 -10.83 4.23
N ALA A 37 4.67 -10.12 4.78
CA ALA A 37 4.54 -8.68 4.95
C ALA A 37 4.20 -8.10 3.58
N GLN A 38 3.00 -7.52 3.45
CA GLN A 38 2.57 -6.94 2.18
C GLN A 38 3.55 -5.83 1.83
N SER A 39 4.14 -5.89 0.62
CA SER A 39 5.12 -4.90 0.17
C SER A 39 4.54 -3.48 0.29
N SER A 40 5.35 -2.52 0.75
CA SER A 40 4.93 -1.14 0.90
C SER A 40 4.43 -0.56 -0.44
N LEU A 41 3.64 0.50 -0.40
CA LEU A 41 3.27 1.20 -1.65
C LEU A 41 4.52 1.70 -2.38
N TYR A 42 5.52 2.16 -1.62
CA TYR A 42 6.83 2.53 -2.16
C TYR A 42 7.47 1.43 -3.01
N ASP A 43 7.49 0.19 -2.50
CA ASP A 43 8.07 -0.95 -3.24
C ASP A 43 7.27 -1.27 -4.50
N ARG A 44 5.94 -1.24 -4.41
CA ARG A 44 5.04 -1.49 -5.55
C ARG A 44 5.12 -0.42 -6.63
N LEU A 45 5.49 0.82 -6.26
CA LEU A 45 5.77 1.91 -7.19
C LEU A 45 7.14 1.82 -7.86
N GLY A 46 7.94 0.80 -7.53
CA GLY A 46 9.31 0.65 -8.06
C GLY A 46 10.36 1.46 -7.32
N GLY A 47 10.09 1.79 -6.06
CA GLY A 47 10.99 2.54 -5.20
C GLY A 47 11.19 3.99 -5.65
N LEU A 48 12.26 4.62 -5.16
CA LEU A 48 12.57 6.02 -5.48
C LEU A 48 12.73 6.25 -7.00
N LYS A 49 13.30 5.29 -7.71
CA LYS A 49 13.47 5.37 -9.18
C LYS A 49 12.12 5.45 -9.90
N GLY A 50 11.15 4.60 -9.53
CA GLY A 50 9.81 4.63 -10.12
C GLY A 50 9.07 5.92 -9.78
N ILE A 51 9.15 6.37 -8.53
CA ILE A 51 8.55 7.61 -8.07
C ILE A 51 9.11 8.82 -8.83
N THR A 52 10.44 8.94 -8.95
CA THR A 52 11.07 10.12 -9.56
C THR A 52 10.71 10.30 -11.03
N VAL A 53 10.59 9.23 -11.82
CA VAL A 53 10.21 9.38 -13.25
C VAL A 53 8.76 9.84 -13.42
N VAL A 54 7.84 9.41 -12.54
CA VAL A 54 6.46 9.87 -12.54
C VAL A 54 6.37 11.34 -12.09
N VAL A 55 7.06 11.68 -11.00
CA VAL A 55 7.08 13.04 -10.46
C VAL A 55 7.72 14.03 -11.45
N ASP A 56 8.78 13.61 -12.14
CA ASP A 56 9.44 14.43 -13.15
C ASP A 56 8.45 14.85 -14.24
N ASP A 57 7.79 13.89 -14.87
CA ASP A 57 6.76 14.18 -15.90
C ASP A 57 5.59 14.97 -15.33
N PHE A 58 5.13 14.66 -14.12
CA PHE A 58 4.04 15.36 -13.49
C PHE A 58 4.34 16.86 -13.26
N ILE A 59 5.50 17.19 -12.72
CA ILE A 59 5.90 18.57 -12.50
C ILE A 59 6.07 19.31 -13.83
N ASP A 60 6.64 18.68 -14.86
CA ASP A 60 6.75 19.27 -16.19
C ASP A 60 5.37 19.57 -16.79
N ARG A 61 4.39 18.68 -16.62
CA ARG A 61 3.00 18.92 -17.04
C ARG A 61 2.38 20.11 -16.31
N LEU A 62 2.58 20.22 -15.00
CA LEU A 62 2.07 21.35 -14.22
C LEU A 62 2.67 22.67 -14.69
N VAL A 63 3.97 22.68 -14.95
CA VAL A 63 4.68 23.88 -15.45
C VAL A 63 4.19 24.28 -16.83
N ALA A 64 3.90 23.34 -17.72
CA ALA A 64 3.44 23.59 -19.07
C ALA A 64 1.92 23.86 -19.16
N ASN A 65 1.15 23.62 -18.10
CA ASN A 65 -0.32 23.68 -18.17
C ASN A 65 -0.83 25.12 -18.29
N ALA A 66 -1.53 25.41 -19.37
CA ALA A 66 -2.02 26.76 -19.68
C ALA A 66 -3.04 27.27 -18.63
N THR A 67 -3.91 26.40 -18.10
CA THR A 67 -4.90 26.79 -17.09
C THR A 67 -4.22 27.22 -15.79
N LEU A 68 -3.23 26.44 -15.32
CA LEU A 68 -2.47 26.77 -14.11
C LEU A 68 -1.63 28.05 -14.31
N ASN A 69 -1.14 28.29 -15.52
CA ASN A 69 -0.35 29.45 -15.87
C ASN A 69 -1.17 30.76 -15.89
N GLN A 70 -2.50 30.71 -15.95
CA GLN A 70 -3.38 31.86 -15.80
C GLN A 70 -3.46 32.39 -14.36
N ASN A 71 -3.05 31.60 -13.37
CA ASN A 71 -3.00 32.04 -11.97
C ASN A 71 -1.66 32.78 -11.72
N PRO A 72 -1.67 34.13 -11.52
CA PRO A 72 -0.44 34.88 -11.33
C PRO A 72 0.31 34.50 -10.03
N ALA A 73 -0.39 33.97 -9.02
CA ALA A 73 0.24 33.52 -7.79
C ALA A 73 1.03 32.21 -8.02
N ILE A 74 0.54 31.32 -8.86
CA ILE A 74 1.29 30.11 -9.28
C ILE A 74 2.54 30.52 -10.06
N ASP A 75 2.43 31.46 -11.01
CA ASP A 75 3.58 31.95 -11.79
C ASP A 75 4.65 32.58 -10.87
N ALA A 76 4.22 33.41 -9.92
CA ALA A 76 5.13 34.00 -8.94
C ALA A 76 5.78 32.92 -8.04
N GLY A 77 5.01 31.93 -7.59
CA GLY A 77 5.52 30.82 -6.78
C GLY A 77 6.58 29.98 -7.49
N ARG A 78 6.47 29.80 -8.81
CA ARG A 78 7.49 29.09 -9.60
C ARG A 78 8.85 29.78 -9.64
N LYS A 79 8.89 31.09 -9.48
CA LYS A 79 10.16 31.86 -9.44
C LYS A 79 10.92 31.57 -8.15
N SER A 80 10.21 31.36 -7.03
CA SER A 80 10.81 31.00 -5.74
C SER A 80 11.03 29.50 -5.59
N SER A 81 10.26 28.68 -6.30
CA SER A 81 10.32 27.22 -6.24
C SER A 81 10.43 26.63 -7.66
N PRO A 82 11.63 26.65 -8.26
CA PRO A 82 11.82 26.19 -9.63
C PRO A 82 11.59 24.69 -9.78
N ALA A 83 11.26 24.23 -10.99
CA ALA A 83 10.87 22.85 -11.27
C ALA A 83 11.85 21.80 -10.72
N PRO A 84 13.17 21.92 -10.84
CA PRO A 84 14.09 20.93 -10.26
C PRO A 84 13.94 20.79 -8.73
N TYR A 85 13.73 21.90 -8.02
CA TYR A 85 13.48 21.88 -6.58
C TYR A 85 12.15 21.19 -6.25
N LEU A 86 11.08 21.50 -6.99
CA LEU A 86 9.77 20.86 -6.81
C LEU A 86 9.84 19.37 -7.09
N LYS A 87 10.49 18.94 -8.17
CA LYS A 87 10.72 17.53 -8.51
C LYS A 87 11.40 16.77 -7.37
N PHE A 88 12.44 17.36 -6.79
CA PHE A 88 13.14 16.78 -5.64
C PHE A 88 12.22 16.67 -4.43
N GLN A 89 11.59 17.78 -4.01
CA GLN A 89 10.74 17.81 -2.81
C GLN A 89 9.53 16.88 -2.92
N VAL A 90 8.84 16.87 -4.06
CA VAL A 90 7.69 15.99 -4.28
C VAL A 90 8.11 14.52 -4.32
N SER A 91 9.27 14.20 -4.91
CA SER A 91 9.80 12.83 -4.89
C SER A 91 10.10 12.35 -3.47
N GLN A 92 10.70 13.20 -2.63
CA GLN A 92 10.98 12.89 -1.23
C GLN A 92 9.69 12.69 -0.42
N LEU A 93 8.71 13.57 -0.63
CA LEU A 93 7.41 13.46 0.02
C LEU A 93 6.70 12.15 -0.36
N VAL A 94 6.58 11.86 -1.66
CA VAL A 94 5.92 10.63 -2.13
C VAL A 94 6.67 9.40 -1.61
N CYS A 95 7.99 9.40 -1.62
CA CYS A 95 8.79 8.31 -1.05
C CYS A 95 8.45 8.09 0.44
N GLU A 96 8.43 9.14 1.27
CA GLU A 96 8.12 9.02 2.69
C GLU A 96 6.69 8.54 2.95
N VAL A 97 5.70 9.18 2.33
CA VAL A 97 4.28 8.87 2.60
C VAL A 97 3.83 7.52 2.03
N THR A 98 4.61 6.93 1.13
CA THR A 98 4.35 5.58 0.59
C THR A 98 5.11 4.47 1.32
N GLY A 99 5.84 4.81 2.40
CA GLY A 99 6.58 3.86 3.24
C GLY A 99 8.01 3.60 2.79
N GLY A 100 8.60 4.51 2.01
CA GLY A 100 10.01 4.48 1.63
C GLY A 100 10.94 5.05 2.71
N PRO A 101 12.26 4.95 2.50
CA PRO A 101 13.28 5.35 3.49
C PRO A 101 13.56 6.85 3.51
N CYS A 102 12.92 7.63 2.62
CA CYS A 102 13.21 9.06 2.51
C CYS A 102 12.69 9.85 3.71
N LYS A 103 13.22 11.06 3.87
CA LYS A 103 12.76 12.04 4.86
C LYS A 103 12.41 13.32 4.14
N TYR A 104 11.14 13.68 4.15
CA TYR A 104 10.69 14.95 3.60
C TYR A 104 11.09 16.11 4.52
N THR A 105 11.81 17.06 3.97
CA THR A 105 12.30 18.24 4.70
C THR A 105 11.70 19.54 4.17
N GLY A 106 10.75 19.45 3.25
CA GLY A 106 10.06 20.61 2.70
C GLY A 106 8.99 21.18 3.65
N ALA A 107 8.35 22.25 3.22
CA ALA A 107 7.27 22.88 3.98
C ALA A 107 5.99 22.02 3.96
N ALA A 108 5.18 22.09 5.03
CA ALA A 108 3.87 21.46 5.06
C ALA A 108 2.94 22.01 3.97
N MET A 109 1.91 21.25 3.58
CA MET A 109 1.03 21.59 2.45
C MET A 109 0.38 22.95 2.59
N LYS A 110 -0.20 23.24 3.75
CA LYS A 110 -0.91 24.50 3.98
C LYS A 110 -0.02 25.75 3.83
N PRO A 111 1.12 25.89 4.54
CA PRO A 111 1.97 27.06 4.38
C PRO A 111 2.62 27.15 2.99
N SER A 112 2.93 26.04 2.33
CA SER A 112 3.54 26.03 1.00
C SER A 112 2.57 26.43 -0.11
N HIS A 113 1.25 26.31 0.08
CA HIS A 113 0.24 26.59 -0.93
C HIS A 113 -0.65 27.80 -0.62
N ALA A 114 -0.68 28.28 0.63
CA ALA A 114 -1.59 29.35 1.07
C ALA A 114 -1.52 30.60 0.19
N HIS A 115 -0.32 30.97 -0.24
CA HIS A 115 -0.07 32.16 -1.07
C HIS A 115 -0.39 31.95 -2.57
N LEU A 116 -0.63 30.70 -3.01
CA LEU A 116 -0.91 30.37 -4.41
C LEU A 116 -2.39 30.60 -4.78
N ASN A 117 -3.27 30.78 -3.80
CA ASN A 117 -4.69 31.04 -3.99
C ASN A 117 -5.38 30.02 -4.93
N ILE A 118 -5.13 28.72 -4.69
CA ILE A 118 -5.60 27.62 -5.53
C ILE A 118 -7.12 27.47 -5.47
N SER A 119 -7.78 27.39 -6.62
CA SER A 119 -9.20 27.10 -6.77
C SER A 119 -9.48 25.60 -6.91
N GLU A 120 -10.75 25.22 -6.75
CA GLU A 120 -11.24 23.88 -7.06
C GLU A 120 -10.91 23.43 -8.48
N ASN A 121 -11.06 24.35 -9.46
CA ASN A 121 -10.74 24.06 -10.85
C ASN A 121 -9.25 23.74 -11.05
N GLU A 122 -8.37 24.54 -10.46
CA GLU A 122 -6.91 24.32 -10.56
C GLU A 122 -6.49 23.02 -9.86
N TRP A 123 -7.14 22.67 -8.74
CA TRP A 123 -6.95 21.38 -8.11
C TRP A 123 -7.35 20.22 -9.04
N ASN A 124 -8.50 20.32 -9.69
CA ASN A 124 -8.98 19.29 -10.62
C ASN A 124 -8.07 19.16 -11.85
N VAL A 125 -7.55 20.28 -12.35
CA VAL A 125 -6.54 20.31 -13.43
C VAL A 125 -5.27 19.57 -12.98
N MET A 126 -4.74 19.90 -11.80
CA MET A 126 -3.58 19.22 -11.22
C MET A 126 -3.81 17.71 -11.09
N ALA A 127 -4.95 17.30 -10.55
CA ALA A 127 -5.30 15.88 -10.41
C ALA A 127 -5.38 15.17 -11.77
N GLY A 128 -5.89 15.84 -12.80
CA GLY A 128 -5.91 15.33 -14.17
C GLY A 128 -4.51 15.16 -14.75
N GLU A 129 -3.60 16.12 -14.54
CA GLU A 129 -2.21 15.99 -14.99
C GLU A 129 -1.47 14.88 -14.24
N PHE A 130 -1.73 14.72 -12.94
CA PHE A 130 -1.19 13.61 -12.16
C PHE A 130 -1.62 12.26 -12.74
N LYS A 131 -2.93 12.10 -13.03
CA LYS A 131 -3.43 10.88 -13.67
C LYS A 131 -2.72 10.58 -14.99
N LYS A 132 -2.54 11.58 -15.85
CA LYS A 132 -1.85 11.41 -17.14
C LYS A 132 -0.41 10.90 -16.95
N SER A 133 0.31 11.37 -15.94
CA SER A 133 1.65 10.89 -15.63
C SER A 133 1.64 9.44 -15.13
N LEU A 134 0.71 9.09 -14.25
CA LEU A 134 0.54 7.72 -13.77
C LEU A 134 0.21 6.75 -14.92
N ASP A 135 -0.67 7.15 -15.83
CA ASP A 135 -1.04 6.35 -17.00
C ASP A 135 0.14 6.18 -17.98
N LYS A 136 0.89 7.26 -18.24
CA LYS A 136 2.08 7.24 -19.11
C LYS A 136 3.11 6.22 -18.65
N TYR A 137 3.34 6.13 -17.35
CA TYR A 137 4.29 5.18 -16.77
C TYR A 137 3.64 3.85 -16.36
N LYS A 138 2.38 3.62 -16.78
CA LYS A 138 1.65 2.36 -16.57
C LYS A 138 1.60 1.94 -15.09
N VAL A 139 1.47 2.92 -14.18
CA VAL A 139 1.24 2.62 -12.77
C VAL A 139 -0.06 1.83 -12.63
N PRO A 140 -0.07 0.67 -11.94
CA PRO A 140 -1.28 -0.14 -11.85
C PRO A 140 -2.42 0.59 -11.14
N ALA A 141 -3.67 0.24 -11.45
CA ALA A 141 -4.86 0.96 -10.96
C ALA A 141 -4.97 1.01 -9.43
N ALA A 142 -4.55 -0.05 -8.74
CA ALA A 142 -4.58 -0.11 -7.28
C ALA A 142 -3.61 0.91 -6.64
N GLU A 143 -2.41 1.03 -7.20
CA GLU A 143 -1.39 2.00 -6.76
C GLU A 143 -1.82 3.43 -7.10
N GLN A 144 -2.44 3.65 -8.27
CA GLN A 144 -3.03 4.94 -8.62
C GLN A 144 -4.09 5.35 -7.59
N ALA A 145 -5.03 4.45 -7.24
CA ALA A 145 -6.08 4.72 -6.26
C ALA A 145 -5.47 5.09 -4.89
N ALA A 146 -4.46 4.36 -4.43
CA ALA A 146 -3.77 4.65 -3.18
C ALA A 146 -3.08 6.03 -3.20
N LEU A 147 -2.44 6.39 -4.32
CA LEU A 147 -1.82 7.70 -4.49
C LEU A 147 -2.86 8.82 -4.50
N PHE A 148 -3.99 8.63 -5.17
CA PHE A 148 -5.08 9.61 -5.17
C PHE A 148 -5.72 9.78 -3.79
N GLU A 149 -5.80 8.73 -2.99
CA GLU A 149 -6.24 8.83 -1.58
C GLU A 149 -5.28 9.70 -0.76
N ILE A 150 -3.98 9.47 -0.90
CA ILE A 150 -2.94 10.26 -0.20
C ILE A 150 -3.02 11.73 -0.63
N VAL A 151 -3.02 12.01 -1.93
CA VAL A 151 -3.11 13.37 -2.47
C VAL A 151 -4.42 14.04 -2.06
N GLY A 152 -5.54 13.32 -2.12
CA GLY A 152 -6.86 13.84 -1.75
C GLY A 152 -6.93 14.37 -0.31
N LYS A 153 -6.18 13.80 0.62
CA LYS A 153 -6.10 14.26 2.02
C LYS A 153 -5.49 15.66 2.16
N THR A 154 -4.71 16.10 1.19
CA THR A 154 -4.08 17.43 1.19
C THR A 154 -4.97 18.54 0.63
N LYS A 155 -6.09 18.19 -0.01
CA LYS A 155 -6.96 19.15 -0.71
C LYS A 155 -7.43 20.29 0.21
N GLY A 156 -7.83 19.96 1.43
CA GLY A 156 -8.33 20.96 2.40
C GLY A 156 -7.28 21.99 2.85
N ASP A 157 -5.99 21.63 2.74
CA ASP A 157 -4.88 22.53 3.05
C ASP A 157 -4.47 23.39 1.86
N ILE A 158 -4.83 23.00 0.63
CA ILE A 158 -4.35 23.59 -0.62
C ILE A 158 -5.40 24.49 -1.27
N VAL A 159 -6.66 24.01 -1.33
CA VAL A 159 -7.73 24.77 -1.99
C VAL A 159 -8.30 25.82 -1.07
N VAL A 160 -8.21 27.07 -1.49
CA VAL A 160 -8.68 28.23 -0.71
C VAL A 160 -9.83 28.97 -1.41
N ARG A 161 -10.02 28.76 -2.71
CA ARG A 161 -11.14 29.33 -3.50
C ARG A 161 -12.08 28.22 -3.96
N LYS A 162 -13.34 28.38 -3.66
CA LYS A 162 -14.42 27.52 -4.16
C LYS A 162 -14.89 27.99 -5.54
#